data_055154ea934a35e951b3a37c864a3347
#
_entry.id   055154ea934a35e951b3a37c864a3347
#
_cell.length_a   1.000
_cell.length_b   1.000
_cell.length_c   1.000
_cell.angle_alpha   90.00
_cell.angle_beta   90.00
_cell.angle_gamma   90.00
#
_symmetry.space_group_name_H-M   'P 1'
#
loop_
_entity.id
_entity.type
_entity.pdbx_description
1 polymer ?
#
loop_
_entity_poly.entity_id
_entity_poly.type
_entity_poly.pdbx_seq_one_letter_code
_entity_poly.pdbx_strand_id
1 'polypeptide(L)'
;MKTFLTHLQERPTDALNPQFNYGGSSTGPGLDQYVPMVDLNAQSKKEIKKSDLDQIEKYADRLFASLDIDVEFTRHFLDRVNDQRNRKQITSSELIRLFKQTYKKHGKTIAKLGPDAEAVINDMKTDINMPFVLNIKGGELELVAKTVMRKKDFKTSNRKLSFESYSRKTIKVGEDSVLGDGNPHYAFVSDRKVVAIGTK
;
A
#
# COMPACT_ATOMS: atom_id res chain seq x y z
N MET A 1 43.24 16.47 10.08
CA MET A 1 42.14 16.45 9.09
C MET A 1 42.58 15.57 7.95
N LYS A 2 42.10 14.33 7.91
CA LYS A 2 42.37 13.40 6.80
C LYS A 2 41.13 13.38 5.92
N THR A 3 41.29 13.76 4.69
CA THR A 3 40.27 13.96 3.69
C THR A 3 39.69 12.66 3.18
N PHE A 4 38.40 12.66 2.93
CA PHE A 4 37.49 11.57 2.55
C PHE A 4 37.75 10.98 1.14
N LEU A 5 38.89 11.20 0.53
CA LEU A 5 39.19 10.92 -0.88
C LEU A 5 40.13 9.75 -1.14
N THR A 6 40.49 8.94 -0.10
CA THR A 6 41.46 7.86 -0.27
C THR A 6 40.86 6.44 -0.20
N HIS A 7 39.54 6.30 -0.35
CA HIS A 7 38.90 4.97 -0.24
C HIS A 7 38.22 4.47 -1.53
N LEU A 8 38.59 5.04 -2.68
CA LEU A 8 38.01 4.67 -3.98
C LEU A 8 38.98 4.04 -4.97
N GLN A 9 40.10 3.50 -4.48
CA GLN A 9 41.13 3.00 -5.38
C GLN A 9 41.69 1.63 -4.98
N GLU A 10 40.83 0.65 -4.75
CA GLU A 10 41.20 -0.78 -4.75
C GLU A 10 39.95 -1.62 -5.06
N ARG A 11 39.63 -1.77 -6.34
CA ARG A 11 38.88 -2.91 -6.85
C ARG A 11 39.80 -3.71 -7.76
N PRO A 12 40.09 -4.97 -7.45
CA PRO A 12 40.79 -5.83 -8.40
C PRO A 12 39.86 -6.14 -9.58
N THR A 13 40.27 -5.75 -10.74
CA THR A 13 39.69 -6.17 -12.01
C THR A 13 40.30 -7.49 -12.44
N ASP A 14 39.94 -8.61 -11.82
CA ASP A 14 40.24 -9.93 -12.38
C ASP A 14 39.32 -10.96 -11.74
N ALA A 15 38.27 -11.26 -12.44
CA ALA A 15 37.61 -12.58 -12.45
C ALA A 15 36.21 -12.47 -13.11
N LEU A 16 36.13 -12.46 -14.41
CA LEU A 16 34.90 -12.83 -15.09
C LEU A 16 35.19 -13.22 -16.53
N ASN A 17 35.49 -14.47 -16.74
CA ASN A 17 35.18 -15.10 -18.01
C ASN A 17 34.97 -16.59 -17.81
N PRO A 18 33.76 -17.13 -17.53
CA PRO A 18 33.49 -18.52 -17.76
C PRO A 18 33.19 -18.69 -19.24
N GLN A 19 34.16 -19.22 -19.97
CA GLN A 19 33.99 -19.76 -21.32
C GLN A 19 32.91 -20.83 -21.28
N PHE A 20 31.80 -20.59 -21.97
CA PHE A 20 30.83 -21.63 -22.33
C PHE A 20 31.44 -22.50 -23.40
N ASN A 21 31.90 -23.68 -23.02
CA ASN A 21 32.37 -24.72 -23.92
C ASN A 21 31.18 -25.48 -24.44
N TYR A 22 30.73 -25.24 -25.67
CA TYR A 22 29.82 -26.10 -26.39
C TYR A 22 30.63 -27.21 -27.08
N GLY A 23 30.61 -28.38 -26.52
CA GLY A 23 31.19 -29.52 -27.16
C GLY A 23 30.92 -30.82 -26.38
N GLY A 24 30.06 -31.66 -26.90
CA GLY A 24 29.93 -33.01 -26.32
C GLY A 24 28.57 -33.65 -26.61
N SER A 25 28.46 -34.25 -27.76
CA SER A 25 27.49 -35.31 -28.09
C SER A 25 27.56 -36.41 -27.01
N SER A 26 26.44 -36.71 -26.37
CA SER A 26 26.26 -37.97 -25.67
C SER A 26 24.79 -38.35 -25.64
N THR A 27 24.48 -39.36 -26.39
CA THR A 27 23.27 -40.18 -26.34
C THR A 27 23.18 -40.86 -24.97
N GLY A 28 22.23 -40.45 -24.15
CA GLY A 28 21.79 -41.11 -22.93
C GLY A 28 20.28 -41.12 -22.84
N PRO A 29 19.66 -42.19 -22.30
CA PRO A 29 18.21 -42.35 -22.31
C PRO A 29 17.52 -41.28 -21.46
N GLY A 30 16.42 -40.79 -21.99
CA GLY A 30 15.63 -39.73 -21.38
C GLY A 30 15.19 -40.04 -19.96
N LEU A 31 15.56 -39.13 -19.10
CA LEU A 31 14.83 -38.87 -17.87
C LEU A 31 14.02 -37.60 -18.14
N ASP A 32 12.76 -37.78 -18.45
CA ASP A 32 11.75 -36.76 -18.32
C ASP A 32 11.80 -36.31 -16.84
N GLN A 33 12.72 -35.40 -16.53
CA GLN A 33 12.61 -34.62 -15.29
C GLN A 33 11.41 -33.72 -15.49
N TYR A 34 10.27 -34.20 -15.03
CA TYR A 34 9.12 -33.40 -14.71
C TYR A 34 9.60 -32.33 -13.69
N VAL A 35 10.03 -31.22 -14.22
CA VAL A 35 10.22 -30.02 -13.43
C VAL A 35 8.82 -29.55 -13.09
N PRO A 36 8.34 -29.69 -11.84
CA PRO A 36 7.05 -29.15 -11.49
C PRO A 36 7.12 -27.69 -11.82
N MET A 37 6.26 -27.23 -12.73
CA MET A 37 6.05 -25.81 -12.96
C MET A 37 5.66 -25.23 -11.62
N VAL A 38 6.63 -24.59 -10.97
CA VAL A 38 6.37 -23.81 -9.77
C VAL A 38 5.38 -22.75 -10.22
N ASP A 39 4.15 -22.88 -9.76
CA ASP A 39 3.11 -21.90 -10.00
C ASP A 39 3.54 -20.58 -9.36
N LEU A 40 4.18 -19.73 -10.15
CA LEU A 40 4.63 -18.40 -9.74
C LEU A 40 3.46 -17.50 -9.31
N ASN A 41 2.22 -17.95 -9.55
CA ASN A 41 0.99 -17.31 -9.07
C ASN A 41 0.50 -17.83 -7.71
N ALA A 42 1.13 -18.86 -7.16
CA ALA A 42 0.95 -19.21 -5.77
C ALA A 42 1.67 -18.14 -4.90
N GLN A 43 1.23 -16.90 -4.99
CA GLN A 43 1.42 -15.95 -3.89
C GLN A 43 0.71 -16.59 -2.69
N SER A 44 1.49 -17.31 -1.89
CA SER A 44 1.03 -17.85 -0.63
C SER A 44 0.31 -16.72 0.09
N LYS A 45 -0.97 -16.93 0.37
CA LYS A 45 -1.77 -15.99 1.17
C LYS A 45 -1.07 -15.87 2.51
N LYS A 46 -0.16 -14.91 2.63
CA LYS A 46 0.60 -14.69 3.85
C LYS A 46 -0.32 -13.96 4.82
N GLU A 47 -0.88 -14.71 5.75
CA GLU A 47 -1.66 -14.15 6.84
C GLU A 47 -0.82 -13.15 7.64
N ILE A 48 -1.46 -12.07 8.08
CA ILE A 48 -0.84 -11.09 8.98
C ILE A 48 -0.71 -11.76 10.36
N LYS A 49 0.50 -11.83 10.88
CA LYS A 49 0.79 -12.31 12.22
C LYS A 49 0.67 -11.17 13.24
N LYS A 50 0.61 -11.53 14.51
CA LYS A 50 0.61 -10.53 15.59
C LYS A 50 1.85 -9.62 15.51
N SER A 51 3.03 -10.18 15.26
CA SER A 51 4.26 -9.41 15.11
C SER A 51 4.21 -8.38 13.96
N ASP A 52 3.53 -8.72 12.86
CA ASP A 52 3.36 -7.79 11.75
C ASP A 52 2.40 -6.66 12.14
N LEU A 53 1.35 -7.00 12.91
CA LEU A 53 0.39 -6.01 13.41
C LEU A 53 1.05 -5.05 14.41
N ASP A 54 1.85 -5.57 15.35
CA ASP A 54 2.62 -4.76 16.32
C ASP A 54 3.59 -3.78 15.61
N GLN A 55 4.16 -4.20 14.45
CA GLN A 55 4.99 -3.30 13.64
C GLN A 55 4.17 -2.21 12.95
N ILE A 56 2.97 -2.55 12.48
CA ILE A 56 2.05 -1.59 11.85
C ILE A 56 1.58 -0.58 12.89
N GLU A 57 1.27 -1.01 14.10
CA GLU A 57 0.89 -0.17 15.23
C GLU A 57 1.98 0.86 15.55
N LYS A 58 3.21 0.38 15.80
CA LYS A 58 4.37 1.27 16.02
C LYS A 58 4.65 2.23 14.87
N TYR A 59 4.34 1.84 13.64
CA TYR A 59 4.44 2.74 12.50
C TYR A 59 3.35 3.81 12.54
N ALA A 60 2.12 3.43 12.86
CA ALA A 60 0.99 4.33 12.95
C ALA A 60 1.18 5.33 14.11
N ASP A 61 1.63 4.88 15.30
CA ASP A 61 1.97 5.73 16.44
C ASP A 61 2.97 6.83 16.05
N ARG A 62 4.09 6.44 15.45
CA ARG A 62 5.09 7.41 14.99
C ARG A 62 4.54 8.40 13.97
N LEU A 63 3.59 7.96 13.15
CA LEU A 63 2.98 8.81 12.14
C LEU A 63 2.03 9.83 12.79
N PHE A 64 1.26 9.40 13.79
CA PHE A 64 0.26 10.23 14.47
C PHE A 64 0.81 10.98 15.69
N ALA A 65 2.03 10.69 16.14
CA ALA A 65 2.68 11.34 17.28
C ALA A 65 2.69 12.88 17.19
N SER A 66 2.80 13.45 15.99
CA SER A 66 2.75 14.91 15.78
C SER A 66 1.37 15.53 16.04
N LEU A 67 0.36 14.71 16.27
CA LEU A 67 -1.02 15.08 16.59
C LEU A 67 -1.41 14.68 18.00
N ASP A 68 -0.47 14.18 18.80
CA ASP A 68 -0.67 13.62 20.15
C ASP A 68 -1.75 12.52 20.15
N ILE A 69 -1.67 11.61 19.16
CA ILE A 69 -2.60 10.49 19.02
C ILE A 69 -1.81 9.19 18.95
N ASP A 70 -2.07 8.30 19.89
CA ASP A 70 -1.64 6.90 19.84
C ASP A 70 -2.63 6.04 19.02
N VAL A 71 -2.16 4.95 18.46
CA VAL A 71 -2.98 4.02 17.68
C VAL A 71 -2.96 2.66 18.33
N GLU A 72 -4.13 2.11 18.63
CA GLU A 72 -4.25 0.77 19.22
C GLU A 72 -5.17 -0.12 18.37
N PHE A 73 -4.83 -1.41 18.29
CA PHE A 73 -5.67 -2.41 17.68
C PHE A 73 -6.38 -3.26 18.73
N THR A 74 -7.69 -3.44 18.58
CA THR A 74 -8.41 -4.35 19.47
C THR A 74 -7.95 -5.80 19.26
N ARG A 75 -8.16 -6.65 20.30
CA ARG A 75 -7.86 -8.08 20.23
C ARG A 75 -8.43 -8.78 18.99
N HIS A 76 -9.61 -8.37 18.54
CA HIS A 76 -10.27 -8.96 17.38
C HIS A 76 -9.82 -8.41 16.03
N PHE A 77 -8.98 -7.38 16.02
CA PHE A 77 -8.53 -6.78 14.77
C PHE A 77 -7.73 -7.77 13.92
N LEU A 78 -6.87 -8.57 14.56
CA LEU A 78 -6.07 -9.59 13.88
C LEU A 78 -6.95 -10.66 13.21
N ASP A 79 -7.99 -11.13 13.91
CA ASP A 79 -8.93 -12.11 13.35
C ASP A 79 -9.67 -11.52 12.15
N ARG A 80 -10.02 -10.25 12.24
CA ARG A 80 -10.77 -9.57 11.17
C ARG A 80 -9.93 -9.27 9.94
N VAL A 81 -8.67 -8.94 10.11
CA VAL A 81 -7.79 -8.69 8.97
C VAL A 81 -7.55 -9.96 8.14
N ASN A 82 -7.51 -11.11 8.81
CA ASN A 82 -7.32 -12.43 8.18
C ASN A 82 -8.63 -13.13 7.81
N ASP A 83 -9.79 -12.51 8.07
CA ASP A 83 -11.10 -13.11 7.85
C ASP A 83 -11.35 -13.38 6.35
N GLN A 84 -11.76 -14.61 6.04
CA GLN A 84 -12.08 -15.04 4.66
C GLN A 84 -13.19 -14.20 4.00
N ARG A 85 -14.07 -13.58 4.81
CA ARG A 85 -15.11 -12.66 4.32
C ARG A 85 -14.57 -11.43 3.61
N ASN A 86 -13.28 -11.11 3.78
CA ASN A 86 -12.62 -10.06 3.02
C ASN A 86 -12.47 -10.38 1.51
N ARG A 87 -12.80 -11.61 1.07
CA ARG A 87 -12.65 -12.11 -0.31
C ARG A 87 -11.21 -12.07 -0.83
N LYS A 88 -10.59 -10.90 -0.81
CA LYS A 88 -9.18 -10.68 -1.04
C LYS A 88 -8.53 -10.33 0.30
N GLN A 89 -7.49 -11.05 0.66
CA GLN A 89 -6.74 -10.82 1.90
C GLN A 89 -6.28 -9.37 2.00
N ILE A 90 -6.40 -8.80 3.20
CA ILE A 90 -5.84 -7.49 3.51
C ILE A 90 -4.35 -7.69 3.84
N THR A 91 -3.49 -6.91 3.24
CA THR A 91 -2.04 -7.02 3.40
C THR A 91 -1.49 -5.95 4.35
N SER A 92 -0.32 -6.21 4.96
CA SER A 92 0.38 -5.22 5.80
C SER A 92 0.66 -3.92 5.05
N SER A 93 1.02 -4.02 3.77
CA SER A 93 1.27 -2.83 2.93
C SER A 93 0.01 -2.00 2.67
N GLU A 94 -1.15 -2.65 2.57
CA GLU A 94 -2.43 -1.95 2.45
C GLU A 94 -2.80 -1.21 3.74
N LEU A 95 -2.55 -1.83 4.91
CA LEU A 95 -2.78 -1.17 6.22
C LEU A 95 -1.84 0.02 6.43
N ILE A 96 -0.54 -0.14 6.15
CA ILE A 96 0.44 0.94 6.22
C ILE A 96 0.01 2.11 5.31
N ARG A 97 -0.41 1.80 4.09
CA ARG A 97 -0.92 2.80 3.15
C ARG A 97 -2.19 3.47 3.67
N LEU A 98 -3.10 2.70 4.28
CA LEU A 98 -4.33 3.20 4.89
C LEU A 98 -4.00 4.27 5.95
N PHE A 99 -3.13 3.96 6.93
CA PHE A 99 -2.71 4.91 7.97
C PHE A 99 -2.01 6.13 7.40
N LYS A 100 -1.09 5.95 6.45
CA LYS A 100 -0.38 7.05 5.80
C LYS A 100 -1.34 8.03 5.09
N GLN A 101 -2.34 7.50 4.36
CA GLN A 101 -3.33 8.34 3.69
C GLN A 101 -4.29 9.01 4.68
N THR A 102 -4.69 8.29 5.72
CA THR A 102 -5.53 8.82 6.79
C THR A 102 -4.86 9.99 7.48
N TYR A 103 -3.61 9.84 7.91
CA TYR A 103 -2.84 10.91 8.50
C TYR A 103 -2.76 12.13 7.58
N LYS A 104 -2.37 11.91 6.31
CA LYS A 104 -2.18 12.99 5.35
C LYS A 104 -3.47 13.77 5.06
N LYS A 105 -4.61 13.07 4.95
CA LYS A 105 -5.87 13.69 4.53
C LYS A 105 -6.78 14.08 5.69
N HIS A 106 -6.76 13.31 6.75
CA HIS A 106 -7.73 13.42 7.85
C HIS A 106 -7.10 13.58 9.24
N GLY A 107 -5.76 13.54 9.38
CA GLY A 107 -5.11 13.59 10.67
C GLY A 107 -5.59 14.78 11.53
N LYS A 108 -5.54 15.99 10.98
CA LYS A 108 -6.04 17.21 11.67
C LYS A 108 -7.55 17.16 11.96
N THR A 109 -8.32 16.46 11.16
CA THR A 109 -9.76 16.29 11.37
C THR A 109 -10.00 15.32 12.52
N ILE A 110 -9.25 14.22 12.58
CA ILE A 110 -9.34 13.21 13.64
C ILE A 110 -9.01 13.85 14.99
N ALA A 111 -7.90 14.59 15.08
CA ALA A 111 -7.51 15.30 16.30
C ALA A 111 -8.60 16.28 16.81
N LYS A 112 -9.46 16.79 15.95
CA LYS A 112 -10.56 17.70 16.29
C LYS A 112 -11.88 17.01 16.65
N LEU A 113 -11.99 15.69 16.43
CA LEU A 113 -13.24 14.97 16.74
C LEU A 113 -13.49 14.89 18.25
N GLY A 114 -12.42 14.88 19.04
CA GLY A 114 -12.50 14.74 20.49
C GLY A 114 -12.71 13.29 20.95
N PRO A 115 -12.72 13.08 22.27
CA PRO A 115 -12.92 11.75 22.87
C PRO A 115 -14.32 11.21 22.56
N ASP A 116 -14.44 9.90 22.65
CA ASP A 116 -15.66 9.11 22.40
C ASP A 116 -16.24 9.24 20.97
N ALA A 117 -15.53 9.94 20.08
CA ALA A 117 -15.96 10.08 18.71
C ALA A 117 -15.74 8.77 17.94
N GLU A 118 -16.77 8.29 17.27
CA GLU A 118 -16.71 7.15 16.37
C GLU A 118 -16.70 7.60 14.92
N ALA A 119 -15.79 7.00 14.14
CA ALA A 119 -15.72 7.25 12.70
C ALA A 119 -15.22 6.01 11.95
N VAL A 120 -15.27 6.06 10.63
CA VAL A 120 -14.78 4.99 9.74
C VAL A 120 -13.80 5.56 8.76
N ILE A 121 -12.58 5.04 8.76
CA ILE A 121 -11.63 5.27 7.69
C ILE A 121 -12.02 4.39 6.50
N ASN A 122 -12.21 5.01 5.34
CA ASN A 122 -12.63 4.31 4.13
C ASN A 122 -11.67 4.58 2.98
N ASP A 123 -10.99 3.53 2.53
CA ASP A 123 -10.18 3.57 1.31
C ASP A 123 -11.01 3.10 0.11
N MET A 124 -11.46 4.02 -0.69
CA MET A 124 -12.29 3.73 -1.86
C MET A 124 -11.54 2.96 -2.97
N LYS A 125 -10.21 2.94 -2.93
CA LYS A 125 -9.41 2.18 -3.92
C LYS A 125 -9.41 0.68 -3.66
N THR A 126 -9.31 0.30 -2.39
CA THR A 126 -9.19 -1.09 -1.97
C THR A 126 -10.45 -1.60 -1.30
N ASP A 127 -11.49 -0.77 -1.19
CA ASP A 127 -12.73 -1.04 -0.47
C ASP A 127 -12.49 -1.43 1.02
N ILE A 128 -11.35 -1.03 1.58
CA ILE A 128 -11.03 -1.26 2.99
C ILE A 128 -11.74 -0.23 3.84
N ASN A 129 -12.42 -0.72 4.86
CA ASN A 129 -13.12 0.07 5.85
C ASN A 129 -12.58 -0.28 7.23
N MET A 130 -12.20 0.70 8.01
CA MET A 130 -11.67 0.55 9.36
C MET A 130 -12.43 1.44 10.34
N PRO A 131 -13.46 0.93 11.00
CA PRO A 131 -14.12 1.62 12.11
C PRO A 131 -13.17 1.79 13.28
N PHE A 132 -13.19 2.98 13.88
CA PHE A 132 -12.41 3.32 15.07
C PHE A 132 -13.21 4.17 16.04
N VAL A 133 -12.74 4.23 17.27
CA VAL A 133 -13.19 5.17 18.31
C VAL A 133 -11.98 5.92 18.84
N LEU A 134 -12.19 7.15 19.26
CA LEU A 134 -11.18 7.93 19.97
C LEU A 134 -11.44 7.83 21.46
N ASN A 135 -10.44 7.39 22.22
CA ASN A 135 -10.48 7.34 23.67
C ASN A 135 -9.46 8.33 24.26
N ILE A 136 -9.51 8.55 25.56
CA ILE A 136 -8.42 9.18 26.31
C ILE A 136 -7.78 8.13 27.19
N LYS A 137 -6.47 7.99 27.10
CA LYS A 137 -5.67 7.10 27.94
C LYS A 137 -4.43 7.86 28.41
N GLY A 138 -4.27 7.96 29.73
CA GLY A 138 -3.13 8.69 30.28
C GLY A 138 -3.12 10.21 30.01
N GLY A 139 -4.21 10.78 29.51
CA GLY A 139 -4.29 12.19 29.10
C GLY A 139 -4.03 12.44 27.61
N GLU A 140 -3.66 11.42 26.87
CA GLU A 140 -3.43 11.45 25.42
C GLU A 140 -4.62 10.86 24.66
N LEU A 141 -4.80 11.28 23.43
CA LEU A 141 -5.87 10.77 22.56
C LEU A 141 -5.42 9.47 21.93
N GLU A 142 -6.25 8.43 22.03
CA GLU A 142 -5.97 7.11 21.50
C GLU A 142 -6.98 6.77 20.39
N LEU A 143 -6.48 6.44 19.19
CA LEU A 143 -7.27 5.93 18.08
C LEU A 143 -7.34 4.40 18.18
N VAL A 144 -8.45 3.88 18.68
CA VAL A 144 -8.66 2.44 18.82
C VAL A 144 -9.35 1.90 17.58
N ALA A 145 -8.61 1.19 16.75
CA ALA A 145 -9.15 0.51 15.58
C ALA A 145 -9.93 -0.75 16.00
N LYS A 146 -11.26 -0.69 15.92
CA LYS A 146 -12.15 -1.76 16.39
C LYS A 146 -12.09 -3.01 15.51
N THR A 147 -12.04 -2.81 14.20
CA THR A 147 -12.09 -3.87 13.20
C THR A 147 -11.64 -3.35 11.84
N VAL A 148 -11.41 -4.27 10.93
CA VAL A 148 -11.15 -3.94 9.53
C VAL A 148 -11.86 -4.91 8.61
N MET A 149 -12.36 -4.43 7.49
CA MET A 149 -13.03 -5.26 6.50
C MET A 149 -12.89 -4.69 5.10
N ARG A 150 -12.86 -5.58 4.12
CA ARG A 150 -12.95 -5.20 2.71
C ARG A 150 -14.40 -5.34 2.25
N LYS A 151 -15.09 -4.23 2.08
CA LYS A 151 -16.48 -4.20 1.66
C LYS A 151 -16.75 -2.97 0.79
N LYS A 152 -17.11 -3.22 -0.45
CA LYS A 152 -17.61 -2.17 -1.35
C LYS A 152 -18.95 -1.63 -0.81
N ASP A 153 -19.20 -0.35 -1.03
CA ASP A 153 -20.43 0.33 -0.64
C ASP A 153 -20.80 0.13 0.85
N PHE A 154 -19.78 0.17 1.72
CA PHE A 154 -19.97 0.03 3.16
C PHE A 154 -20.88 1.12 3.70
N LYS A 155 -22.00 0.71 4.30
CA LYS A 155 -22.97 1.62 4.91
C LYS A 155 -22.74 1.69 6.42
N THR A 156 -22.76 2.89 6.97
CA THR A 156 -22.62 3.18 8.39
C THR A 156 -23.32 4.50 8.71
N SER A 157 -23.82 4.65 9.92
CA SER A 157 -24.29 5.90 10.49
C SER A 157 -23.15 6.80 10.96
N ASN A 158 -21.98 6.21 11.24
CA ASN A 158 -20.83 6.93 11.73
C ASN A 158 -20.17 7.76 10.63
N ARG A 159 -19.48 8.84 11.02
CA ARG A 159 -18.77 9.71 10.09
C ARG A 159 -17.76 8.91 9.26
N LYS A 160 -17.81 9.05 7.95
CA LYS A 160 -16.82 8.46 7.03
C LYS A 160 -15.72 9.46 6.73
N LEU A 161 -14.49 9.01 6.92
CA LEU A 161 -13.27 9.69 6.52
C LEU A 161 -12.73 8.97 5.27
N SER A 162 -13.31 9.31 4.13
CA SER A 162 -12.99 8.66 2.86
C SER A 162 -11.83 9.33 2.18
N PHE A 163 -10.97 8.53 1.56
CA PHE A 163 -10.00 9.03 0.60
C PHE A 163 -10.11 8.21 -0.69
N GLU A 164 -10.23 8.95 -1.76
CA GLU A 164 -10.11 8.38 -3.09
C GLU A 164 -8.63 8.14 -3.37
N SER A 165 -8.31 7.00 -3.91
CA SER A 165 -7.11 6.90 -4.70
C SER A 165 -7.30 7.85 -5.87
N TYR A 166 -6.33 8.68 -6.12
CA TYR A 166 -6.25 9.40 -7.38
C TYR A 166 -6.33 8.40 -8.53
N SER A 167 -7.53 8.03 -8.95
CA SER A 167 -7.68 7.45 -10.27
C SER A 167 -7.39 8.63 -11.20
N ARG A 168 -6.25 8.58 -11.84
CA ARG A 168 -6.00 9.43 -13.00
C ARG A 168 -7.09 9.07 -14.00
N LYS A 169 -8.19 9.79 -13.95
CA LYS A 169 -9.24 9.66 -14.95
C LYS A 169 -8.66 10.24 -16.23
N THR A 170 -8.34 9.36 -17.14
CA THR A 170 -7.96 9.77 -18.49
C THR A 170 -9.24 10.02 -19.24
N ILE A 171 -9.49 11.27 -19.60
CA ILE A 171 -10.64 11.65 -20.42
C ILE A 171 -10.11 11.89 -21.83
N LYS A 172 -10.69 11.21 -22.83
CA LYS A 172 -10.37 11.48 -24.23
C LYS A 172 -10.88 12.88 -24.56
N VAL A 173 -10.00 13.79 -24.88
CA VAL A 173 -10.31 15.17 -25.23
C VAL A 173 -10.35 15.25 -26.76
N GLY A 174 -11.45 14.88 -27.38
CA GLY A 174 -11.72 15.05 -28.79
C GLY A 174 -10.64 14.60 -29.80
N GLU A 175 -11.03 14.31 -30.99
CA GLU A 175 -10.10 14.01 -32.11
C GLU A 175 -9.61 15.30 -32.78
N ASP A 176 -10.35 16.40 -32.64
CA ASP A 176 -9.98 17.73 -33.10
C ASP A 176 -9.14 18.41 -32.01
N SER A 177 -7.90 17.96 -31.87
CA SER A 177 -7.05 18.53 -30.83
C SER A 177 -6.56 19.92 -31.23
N VAL A 178 -6.57 20.80 -30.26
CA VAL A 178 -6.00 22.17 -30.32
C VAL A 178 -4.51 22.17 -30.76
N LEU A 179 -3.86 21.01 -30.82
CA LEU A 179 -2.46 20.86 -31.16
C LEU A 179 -2.22 20.47 -32.62
N GLY A 180 -3.27 20.15 -33.38
CA GLY A 180 -3.21 19.99 -34.84
C GLY A 180 -2.34 18.84 -35.37
N ASP A 181 -1.97 17.87 -34.53
CA ASP A 181 -1.08 16.74 -34.87
C ASP A 181 -1.82 15.47 -35.31
N GLY A 182 -3.15 15.51 -35.36
CA GLY A 182 -4.00 14.39 -35.77
C GLY A 182 -4.04 13.21 -34.79
N ASN A 183 -3.36 13.30 -33.64
CA ASN A 183 -3.32 12.24 -32.66
C ASN A 183 -4.38 12.44 -31.54
N PRO A 184 -4.98 11.36 -31.02
CA PRO A 184 -5.91 11.46 -29.91
C PRO A 184 -5.20 11.95 -28.65
N HIS A 185 -5.64 13.07 -28.10
CA HIS A 185 -5.13 13.62 -26.85
C HIS A 185 -5.99 13.19 -25.66
N TYR A 186 -5.33 13.02 -24.53
CA TYR A 186 -5.98 12.61 -23.28
C TYR A 186 -5.68 13.63 -22.18
N ALA A 187 -6.73 14.08 -21.51
CA ALA A 187 -6.59 14.90 -20.32
C ALA A 187 -6.41 13.99 -19.09
N PHE A 188 -5.33 14.23 -18.35
CA PHE A 188 -5.11 13.61 -17.05
C PHE A 188 -5.76 14.49 -15.99
N VAL A 189 -6.79 13.98 -15.34
CA VAL A 189 -7.56 14.72 -14.34
C VAL A 189 -7.25 14.21 -12.95
N SER A 190 -6.85 15.10 -12.05
CA SER A 190 -6.68 14.83 -10.63
C SER A 190 -7.43 15.89 -9.83
N ASP A 191 -8.19 15.47 -8.81
CA ASP A 191 -9.01 16.35 -7.95
C ASP A 191 -9.90 17.34 -8.75
N ARG A 192 -10.54 16.85 -9.81
CA ARG A 192 -11.37 17.63 -10.75
C ARG A 192 -10.62 18.73 -11.52
N LYS A 193 -9.31 18.71 -11.49
CA LYS A 193 -8.45 19.62 -12.27
C LYS A 193 -7.70 18.86 -13.33
N VAL A 194 -7.60 19.43 -14.52
CA VAL A 194 -6.71 18.91 -15.56
C VAL A 194 -5.27 19.22 -15.14
N VAL A 195 -4.46 18.19 -14.97
CA VAL A 195 -3.05 18.31 -14.54
C VAL A 195 -2.06 18.14 -15.67
N ALA A 196 -2.47 17.47 -16.74
CA ALA A 196 -1.65 17.30 -17.94
C ALA A 196 -2.53 16.94 -19.13
N ILE A 197 -2.08 17.27 -20.32
CA ILE A 197 -2.64 16.83 -21.61
C ILE A 197 -1.50 16.16 -22.38
N GLY A 198 -1.73 14.99 -22.96
CA GLY A 198 -0.74 14.27 -23.72
C GLY A 198 -1.32 13.13 -24.54
N THR A 199 -0.53 12.56 -25.40
CA THR A 199 -0.83 11.31 -26.12
C THR A 199 -0.61 10.10 -25.22
N LYS A 200 -1.27 8.99 -25.52
CA LYS A 200 -1.21 7.76 -24.72
C LYS A 200 -0.05 6.89 -25.22
#